data_a3a3536ce52c152e2c40b0310b2f1bf4
#
_entry.id   a3a3536ce52c152e2c40b0310b2f1bf4
#
_cell.length_a   1.000
_cell.length_b   1.000
_cell.length_c   1.000
_cell.angle_alpha   90.00
_cell.angle_beta   90.00
_cell.angle_gamma   90.00
#
_symmetry.space_group_name_H-M   'P 1'
#
loop_
_entity.id
_entity.type
_entity.pdbx_description
1 polymer ?
#
loop_
_entity_poly.entity_id
_entity_poly.type
_entity_poly.pdbx_seq_one_letter_code
_entity_poly.pdbx_strand_id
1 'polypeptide(L)'
;MALFRSGPATRDLRGFLKLLEQKGQLRRITAPVDPDLELAAIADRVLAMGGPALLFENVIGSSMPVAVNLLGTVERVVWSMGLERAEQLEELGSRLALLQQPKPPKGLEETKAFARVFWDLIKAVPDRDLTPPCRQQVLMGDEVNLDALPLIRPWPGDAGGVVTLGLVITKDPETGVPNVGVYRLQKQSINTMTVHWLSVRGGARHLRKAAAMGKKLEVAVAIGVHPLLVMAAATPIPVQLSEWLFAGLYAGEGVRLAPCKTLDLKVPSHSEIVLEGTITPGEVLPDGPFGDHMGFYGNVEDSPLVRFHCITQRRDPVMLTTFSGRPPKEEAMLAIALNRIYTPILRQQIPEIKDFFLPCLLYTSPSPRDKRQSRMPSSA
;
A
#
# COMPACT_ATOMS: atom_id res chain seq x y z
N MET A 1 11.41 -23.77 10.39
CA MET A 1 10.84 -22.52 10.92
C MET A 1 11.24 -21.40 9.97
N ALA A 2 10.29 -20.64 9.42
CA ALA A 2 10.59 -19.57 8.45
C ALA A 2 11.49 -18.52 9.11
N LEU A 3 12.57 -18.15 8.44
CA LEU A 3 13.63 -17.29 9.00
C LEU A 3 13.18 -15.83 9.23
N PHE A 4 12.08 -15.43 8.56
CA PHE A 4 11.59 -14.05 8.59
C PHE A 4 10.37 -13.89 9.52
N ARG A 5 9.74 -14.97 9.98
CA ARG A 5 8.56 -14.91 10.85
C ARG A 5 8.83 -15.53 12.21
N SER A 6 8.57 -14.77 13.27
CA SER A 6 8.52 -15.25 14.65
C SER A 6 7.14 -15.07 15.28
N GLY A 7 6.30 -14.22 14.67
CA GLY A 7 4.96 -13.91 15.16
C GLY A 7 3.85 -14.72 14.46
N PRO A 8 2.59 -14.56 14.90
CA PRO A 8 1.44 -15.25 14.32
C PRO A 8 1.28 -14.90 12.84
N ALA A 9 1.18 -15.94 12.01
CA ALA A 9 0.99 -15.79 10.58
C ALA A 9 -0.44 -15.32 10.26
N THR A 10 -0.56 -14.11 9.73
CA THR A 10 -1.81 -13.62 9.14
C THR A 10 -1.67 -13.62 7.61
N ARG A 11 -2.71 -14.01 6.87
CA ARG A 11 -2.65 -14.17 5.41
C ARG A 11 -3.39 -13.08 4.66
N ASP A 12 -4.32 -12.41 5.33
CA ASP A 12 -5.19 -11.39 4.76
C ASP A 12 -5.48 -10.28 5.76
N LEU A 13 -6.20 -9.25 5.32
CA LEU A 13 -6.65 -8.15 6.15
C LEU A 13 -7.44 -8.63 7.38
N ARG A 14 -8.36 -9.58 7.19
CA ARG A 14 -9.23 -10.08 8.28
C ARG A 14 -8.44 -10.80 9.35
N GLY A 15 -7.44 -11.58 8.95
CA GLY A 15 -6.50 -12.22 9.88
C GLY A 15 -5.71 -11.20 10.69
N PHE A 16 -5.28 -10.10 10.05
CA PHE A 16 -4.58 -9.03 10.75
C PHE A 16 -5.49 -8.25 11.70
N LEU A 17 -6.73 -7.94 11.30
CA LEU A 17 -7.73 -7.32 12.19
C LEU A 17 -7.97 -8.20 13.43
N LYS A 18 -8.13 -9.51 13.25
CA LYS A 18 -8.28 -10.46 14.37
C LYS A 18 -7.04 -10.47 15.28
N LEU A 19 -5.84 -10.40 14.72
CA LEU A 19 -4.61 -10.29 15.51
C LEU A 19 -4.59 -9.02 16.35
N LEU A 20 -4.94 -7.87 15.75
CA LEU A 20 -5.02 -6.60 16.47
C LEU A 20 -6.06 -6.64 17.59
N GLU A 21 -7.20 -7.27 17.35
CA GLU A 21 -8.24 -7.47 18.35
C GLU A 21 -7.76 -8.32 19.55
N GLN A 22 -7.06 -9.44 19.27
CA GLN A 22 -6.44 -10.29 20.29
C GLN A 22 -5.38 -9.56 21.12
N LYS A 23 -4.69 -8.60 20.52
CA LYS A 23 -3.69 -7.75 21.18
C LYS A 23 -4.28 -6.51 21.87
N GLY A 24 -5.61 -6.33 21.85
CA GLY A 24 -6.28 -5.13 22.38
C GLY A 24 -5.96 -3.85 21.59
N GLN A 25 -5.53 -4.00 20.33
CA GLN A 25 -5.11 -2.91 19.45
C GLN A 25 -6.10 -2.64 18.31
N LEU A 26 -7.33 -3.12 18.43
CA LEU A 26 -8.43 -2.80 17.52
C LEU A 26 -9.64 -2.33 18.34
N ARG A 27 -10.26 -1.22 17.89
CA ARG A 27 -11.54 -0.75 18.43
C ARG A 27 -12.59 -0.79 17.34
N ARG A 28 -13.71 -1.51 17.59
CA ARG A 28 -14.90 -1.50 16.73
C ARG A 28 -15.81 -0.34 17.11
N ILE A 29 -16.32 0.37 16.10
CA ILE A 29 -17.22 1.52 16.26
C ILE A 29 -18.49 1.20 15.50
N THR A 30 -19.58 1.04 16.26
CA THR A 30 -20.91 0.70 15.74
C THR A 30 -21.81 1.92 15.54
N ALA A 31 -21.44 3.06 16.15
CA ALA A 31 -22.14 4.33 15.91
C ALA A 31 -22.03 4.72 14.43
N PRO A 32 -23.10 5.30 13.85
CA PRO A 32 -23.02 5.84 12.49
C PRO A 32 -21.92 6.88 12.37
N VAL A 33 -21.14 6.83 11.28
CA VAL A 33 -20.06 7.78 11.00
C VAL A 33 -20.10 8.22 9.54
N ASP A 34 -19.89 9.52 9.30
CA ASP A 34 -19.79 10.07 7.95
C ASP A 34 -18.36 9.84 7.40
N PRO A 35 -18.20 9.21 6.22
CA PRO A 35 -16.90 9.11 5.57
C PRO A 35 -16.35 10.48 5.12
N ASP A 36 -17.21 11.49 5.01
CA ASP A 36 -16.84 12.85 4.70
C ASP A 36 -16.40 13.60 5.97
N LEU A 37 -15.10 13.75 6.16
CA LEU A 37 -14.42 14.46 7.26
C LEU A 37 -14.49 13.75 8.61
N GLU A 38 -15.67 13.29 9.09
CA GLU A 38 -15.86 12.82 10.45
C GLU A 38 -15.01 11.58 10.75
N LEU A 39 -15.05 10.57 9.87
CA LEU A 39 -14.25 9.35 10.02
C LEU A 39 -12.77 9.66 10.17
N ALA A 40 -12.24 10.53 9.29
CA ALA A 40 -10.84 10.93 9.32
C ALA A 40 -10.49 11.74 10.57
N ALA A 41 -11.38 12.65 11.01
CA ALA A 41 -11.17 13.44 12.23
C ALA A 41 -11.13 12.57 13.50
N ILE A 42 -11.99 11.54 13.60
CA ILE A 42 -11.96 10.57 14.72
C ILE A 42 -10.64 9.78 14.66
N ALA A 43 -10.30 9.26 13.48
CA ALA A 43 -9.10 8.46 13.28
C ALA A 43 -7.82 9.26 13.58
N ASP A 44 -7.79 10.54 13.21
CA ASP A 44 -6.67 11.45 13.47
C ASP A 44 -6.44 11.68 14.96
N ARG A 45 -7.49 11.99 15.71
CA ARG A 45 -7.42 12.17 17.16
C ARG A 45 -6.94 10.91 17.89
N VAL A 46 -7.49 9.75 17.50
CA VAL A 46 -7.08 8.46 18.08
C VAL A 46 -5.61 8.18 17.80
N LEU A 47 -5.16 8.44 16.58
CA LEU A 47 -3.78 8.22 16.19
C LEU A 47 -2.82 9.18 16.92
N ALA A 48 -3.18 10.45 17.06
CA ALA A 48 -2.40 11.45 17.79
C ALA A 48 -2.20 11.09 19.26
N MET A 49 -3.16 10.37 19.87
CA MET A 49 -3.06 9.84 21.25
C MET A 49 -2.33 8.50 21.35
N GLY A 50 -1.77 7.97 20.24
CA GLY A 50 -1.17 6.64 20.21
C GLY A 50 -2.20 5.51 20.37
N GLY A 51 -3.47 5.76 20.04
CA GLY A 51 -4.57 4.84 20.23
C GLY A 51 -4.59 3.67 19.24
N PRO A 52 -5.60 2.76 19.37
CA PRO A 52 -5.70 1.55 18.57
C PRO A 52 -6.07 1.83 17.11
N ALA A 53 -5.98 0.81 16.27
CA ALA A 53 -6.62 0.75 14.97
C ALA A 53 -8.15 0.80 15.14
N LEU A 54 -8.86 1.32 14.14
CA LEU A 54 -10.30 1.49 14.17
C LEU A 54 -10.97 0.68 13.05
N LEU A 55 -12.09 0.04 13.37
CA LEU A 55 -13.01 -0.57 12.42
C LEU A 55 -14.39 0.07 12.59
N PHE A 56 -14.76 0.93 11.65
CA PHE A 56 -16.09 1.54 11.60
C PHE A 56 -17.04 0.57 10.90
N GLU A 57 -17.99 0.03 11.64
CA GLU A 57 -18.93 -0.99 11.16
C GLU A 57 -20.21 -0.39 10.55
N ASN A 58 -20.49 0.87 10.82
CA ASN A 58 -21.68 1.57 10.35
C ASN A 58 -21.27 2.90 9.70
N VAL A 59 -20.97 2.84 8.40
CA VAL A 59 -20.57 4.02 7.62
C VAL A 59 -21.76 4.54 6.84
N ILE A 60 -22.09 5.82 7.02
CA ILE A 60 -23.24 6.46 6.36
C ILE A 60 -23.09 6.34 4.84
N GLY A 61 -24.13 5.89 4.17
CA GLY A 61 -24.17 5.73 2.70
C GLY A 61 -23.52 4.44 2.17
N SER A 62 -23.00 3.56 3.04
CA SER A 62 -22.41 2.29 2.59
C SER A 62 -22.72 1.16 3.59
N SER A 63 -22.91 -0.06 3.08
CA SER A 63 -22.97 -1.27 3.90
C SER A 63 -21.58 -1.84 4.24
N MET A 64 -20.54 -1.24 3.71
CA MET A 64 -19.17 -1.74 3.79
C MET A 64 -18.44 -1.10 4.98
N PRO A 65 -17.93 -1.89 5.94
CA PRO A 65 -17.12 -1.35 7.03
C PRO A 65 -15.79 -0.78 6.55
N VAL A 66 -15.26 0.19 7.30
CA VAL A 66 -13.98 0.86 7.00
C VAL A 66 -12.97 0.60 8.10
N ALA A 67 -11.82 0.06 7.75
CA ALA A 67 -10.66 -0.11 8.61
C ALA A 67 -9.62 1.00 8.37
N VAL A 68 -9.10 1.60 9.45
CA VAL A 68 -8.12 2.69 9.39
C VAL A 68 -7.16 2.63 10.58
N ASN A 69 -6.02 3.29 10.47
CA ASN A 69 -4.95 3.33 11.49
C ASN A 69 -4.33 1.94 11.79
N LEU A 70 -4.39 1.00 10.85
CA LEU A 70 -3.86 -0.35 11.07
C LEU A 70 -2.35 -0.37 11.31
N LEU A 71 -1.63 0.55 10.68
CA LEU A 71 -0.17 0.70 10.75
C LEU A 71 0.25 1.94 11.56
N GLY A 72 -0.62 2.46 12.41
CA GLY A 72 -0.43 3.71 13.15
C GLY A 72 0.57 3.66 14.32
N THR A 73 1.24 2.53 14.57
CA THR A 73 2.39 2.43 15.49
C THR A 73 3.44 1.49 14.91
N VAL A 74 4.70 1.65 15.33
CA VAL A 74 5.81 0.79 14.90
C VAL A 74 5.53 -0.68 15.25
N GLU A 75 4.92 -0.95 16.41
CA GLU A 75 4.58 -2.29 16.85
C GLU A 75 3.57 -2.94 15.88
N ARG A 76 2.53 -2.21 15.46
CA ARG A 76 1.54 -2.71 14.50
C ARG A 76 2.17 -2.98 13.13
N VAL A 77 3.13 -2.13 12.70
CA VAL A 77 3.92 -2.39 11.49
C VAL A 77 4.74 -3.68 11.64
N VAL A 78 5.44 -3.85 12.76
CA VAL A 78 6.21 -5.06 13.08
C VAL A 78 5.32 -6.31 13.03
N TRP A 79 4.15 -6.28 13.67
CA TRP A 79 3.21 -7.41 13.66
C TRP A 79 2.64 -7.70 12.28
N SER A 80 2.43 -6.68 11.44
CA SER A 80 2.00 -6.89 10.06
C SER A 80 3.02 -7.69 9.25
N MET A 81 4.30 -7.58 9.59
CA MET A 81 5.38 -8.35 8.98
C MET A 81 5.60 -9.74 9.62
N GLY A 82 4.74 -10.15 10.57
CA GLY A 82 4.87 -11.40 11.30
C GLY A 82 6.08 -11.41 12.24
N LEU A 83 6.53 -10.24 12.67
CA LEU A 83 7.59 -10.05 13.65
C LEU A 83 6.98 -9.74 15.02
N GLU A 84 7.76 -9.87 16.09
CA GLU A 84 7.32 -9.60 17.46
C GLU A 84 7.88 -8.31 18.03
N ARG A 85 9.10 -7.94 17.62
CA ARG A 85 9.85 -6.81 18.17
C ARG A 85 10.48 -5.97 17.05
N ALA A 86 10.63 -4.68 17.32
CA ALA A 86 11.15 -3.71 16.36
C ALA A 86 12.62 -3.95 15.94
N GLU A 87 13.43 -4.56 16.81
CA GLU A 87 14.83 -4.91 16.51
C GLU A 87 14.94 -5.93 15.37
N GLN A 88 13.91 -6.76 15.17
CA GLN A 88 13.87 -7.75 14.10
C GLN A 88 13.76 -7.10 12.70
N LEU A 89 13.40 -5.82 12.61
CA LEU A 89 13.46 -5.06 11.35
C LEU A 89 14.91 -4.90 10.85
N GLU A 90 15.85 -4.65 11.75
CA GLU A 90 17.28 -4.56 11.41
C GLU A 90 17.86 -5.92 11.03
N GLU A 91 17.41 -7.00 11.71
CA GLU A 91 17.78 -8.37 11.32
C GLU A 91 17.28 -8.71 9.91
N LEU A 92 16.05 -8.32 9.59
CA LEU A 92 15.48 -8.44 8.23
C LEU A 92 16.31 -7.65 7.23
N GLY A 93 16.64 -6.40 7.52
CA GLY A 93 17.48 -5.55 6.69
C GLY A 93 18.86 -6.16 6.42
N SER A 94 19.49 -6.73 7.44
CA SER A 94 20.79 -7.41 7.33
C SER A 94 20.74 -8.61 6.38
N ARG A 95 19.64 -9.36 6.37
CA ARG A 95 19.42 -10.49 5.45
C ARG A 95 19.17 -10.02 4.01
N LEU A 96 18.39 -8.94 3.85
CA LEU A 96 18.18 -8.32 2.53
C LEU A 96 19.48 -7.75 1.95
N ALA A 97 20.36 -7.22 2.79
CA ALA A 97 21.69 -6.76 2.37
C ALA A 97 22.53 -7.87 1.75
N LEU A 98 22.48 -9.11 2.30
CA LEU A 98 23.16 -10.28 1.72
C LEU A 98 22.65 -10.63 0.31
N LEU A 99 21.37 -10.36 0.02
CA LEU A 99 20.78 -10.61 -1.30
C LEU A 99 21.22 -9.57 -2.34
N GLN A 100 21.43 -8.32 -1.94
CA GLN A 100 21.84 -7.26 -2.87
C GLN A 100 23.29 -7.41 -3.36
N GLN A 101 24.19 -7.88 -2.50
CA GLN A 101 25.59 -8.09 -2.81
C GLN A 101 26.05 -9.43 -2.22
N PRO A 102 25.73 -10.56 -2.88
CA PRO A 102 26.15 -11.86 -2.41
C PRO A 102 27.67 -11.96 -2.48
N LYS A 103 28.32 -11.95 -1.32
CA LYS A 103 29.75 -12.26 -1.23
C LYS A 103 29.91 -13.76 -1.11
N PRO A 104 30.94 -14.37 -1.73
CA PRO A 104 31.23 -15.77 -1.52
C PRO A 104 31.38 -16.07 -0.03
N PRO A 105 30.68 -17.07 0.52
CA PRO A 105 30.72 -17.34 1.96
C PRO A 105 32.12 -17.79 2.38
N LYS A 106 32.61 -17.19 3.47
CA LYS A 106 33.88 -17.55 4.08
C LYS A 106 33.61 -18.39 5.34
N GLY A 107 33.61 -19.71 5.17
CA GLY A 107 33.39 -20.63 6.29
C GLY A 107 31.98 -21.20 6.42
N LEU A 108 31.82 -22.14 7.35
CA LEU A 108 30.63 -22.98 7.48
C LEU A 108 29.37 -22.21 7.88
N GLU A 109 29.50 -21.22 8.77
CA GLU A 109 28.36 -20.43 9.27
C GLU A 109 27.82 -19.48 8.20
N GLU A 110 28.70 -18.83 7.42
CA GLU A 110 28.27 -17.98 6.30
C GLU A 110 27.65 -18.82 5.17
N THR A 111 28.15 -20.04 4.92
CA THR A 111 27.55 -20.96 3.96
C THR A 111 26.14 -21.39 4.38
N LYS A 112 25.93 -21.67 5.67
CA LYS A 112 24.59 -21.97 6.21
C LYS A 112 23.65 -20.77 6.09
N ALA A 113 24.13 -19.56 6.40
CA ALA A 113 23.34 -18.33 6.27
C ALA A 113 22.92 -18.08 4.82
N PHE A 114 23.85 -18.25 3.87
CA PHE A 114 23.60 -18.11 2.44
C PHE A 114 22.59 -19.17 1.93
N ALA A 115 22.75 -20.42 2.32
CA ALA A 115 21.82 -21.50 1.95
C ALA A 115 20.40 -21.23 2.49
N ARG A 116 20.28 -20.66 3.69
CA ARG A 116 18.98 -20.26 4.28
C ARG A 116 18.31 -19.15 3.48
N VAL A 117 19.07 -18.10 3.12
CA VAL A 117 18.57 -16.99 2.32
C VAL A 117 18.10 -17.46 0.94
N PHE A 118 18.85 -18.37 0.30
CA PHE A 118 18.45 -18.98 -0.96
C PHE A 118 17.15 -19.79 -0.85
N TRP A 119 16.99 -20.53 0.26
CA TRP A 119 15.78 -21.31 0.53
C TRP A 119 14.56 -20.40 0.76
N ASP A 120 14.77 -19.25 1.42
CA ASP A 120 13.71 -18.24 1.61
C ASP A 120 13.29 -17.58 0.29
N LEU A 121 14.22 -17.35 -0.65
CA LEU A 121 13.91 -16.90 -2.00
C LEU A 121 13.01 -17.90 -2.75
N ILE A 122 13.30 -19.20 -2.67
CA ILE A 122 12.47 -20.22 -3.32
C ILE A 122 11.06 -20.23 -2.73
N LYS A 123 10.93 -20.09 -1.41
CA LYS A 123 9.63 -20.03 -0.73
C LYS A 123 8.86 -18.74 -1.00
N ALA A 124 9.56 -17.67 -1.32
CA ALA A 124 8.97 -16.37 -1.58
C ALA A 124 8.33 -16.25 -2.98
N VAL A 125 8.55 -17.23 -3.87
CA VAL A 125 7.97 -17.23 -5.21
C VAL A 125 6.44 -17.19 -5.12
N PRO A 126 5.79 -16.26 -5.83
CA PRO A 126 4.33 -16.15 -5.82
C PRO A 126 3.65 -17.43 -6.28
N ASP A 127 2.56 -17.80 -5.61
CA ASP A 127 1.75 -18.96 -5.93
C ASP A 127 0.39 -18.57 -6.51
N ARG A 128 -0.19 -19.44 -7.31
CA ARG A 128 -1.50 -19.22 -7.94
C ARG A 128 -2.62 -19.77 -7.05
N ASP A 129 -3.59 -18.91 -6.74
CA ASP A 129 -4.82 -19.32 -6.07
C ASP A 129 -5.90 -19.73 -7.10
N LEU A 130 -6.42 -20.93 -6.96
CA LEU A 130 -7.46 -21.48 -7.85
C LEU A 130 -8.88 -21.07 -7.43
N THR A 131 -9.08 -20.73 -6.15
CA THR A 131 -10.37 -20.33 -5.57
C THR A 131 -10.26 -19.02 -4.80
N PRO A 132 -9.89 -17.93 -5.50
CA PRO A 132 -9.53 -16.68 -4.84
C PRO A 132 -10.74 -16.02 -4.17
N PRO A 133 -10.64 -15.67 -2.87
CA PRO A 133 -11.70 -15.00 -2.14
C PRO A 133 -12.13 -13.66 -2.77
N CYS A 134 -11.23 -12.93 -3.40
CA CYS A 134 -11.53 -11.65 -4.05
C CYS A 134 -12.49 -11.77 -5.26
N ARG A 135 -12.88 -12.99 -5.66
CA ARG A 135 -13.78 -13.25 -6.78
C ARG A 135 -15.14 -13.84 -6.37
N GLN A 136 -15.53 -13.71 -5.11
CA GLN A 136 -16.81 -14.22 -4.63
C GLN A 136 -18.01 -13.48 -5.23
N GLN A 137 -17.83 -12.19 -5.56
CA GLN A 137 -18.80 -11.38 -6.30
C GLN A 137 -18.09 -10.72 -7.48
N VAL A 138 -18.79 -10.58 -8.59
CA VAL A 138 -18.28 -9.97 -9.84
C VAL A 138 -19.33 -9.02 -10.36
N LEU A 139 -18.99 -7.74 -10.48
CA LEU A 139 -19.83 -6.68 -11.02
C LEU A 139 -19.18 -6.19 -12.31
N MET A 140 -19.93 -6.13 -13.42
CA MET A 140 -19.40 -5.80 -14.74
C MET A 140 -20.27 -4.79 -15.48
N GLY A 141 -19.66 -4.01 -16.35
CA GLY A 141 -20.37 -3.03 -17.19
C GLY A 141 -21.14 -2.01 -16.34
N ASP A 142 -22.45 -1.96 -16.51
CA ASP A 142 -23.33 -1.01 -15.82
C ASP A 142 -23.49 -1.28 -14.32
N GLU A 143 -23.08 -2.44 -13.83
CA GLU A 143 -23.07 -2.76 -12.40
C GLU A 143 -21.85 -2.13 -11.68
N VAL A 144 -20.87 -1.62 -12.43
CA VAL A 144 -19.70 -0.97 -11.84
C VAL A 144 -20.09 0.38 -11.28
N ASN A 145 -20.13 0.46 -9.95
CA ASN A 145 -20.51 1.66 -9.22
C ASN A 145 -19.55 1.97 -8.08
N LEU A 146 -18.72 2.98 -8.28
CA LEU A 146 -17.75 3.44 -7.27
C LEU A 146 -18.40 4.26 -6.14
N ASP A 147 -19.68 4.67 -6.29
CA ASP A 147 -20.44 5.32 -5.20
C ASP A 147 -20.79 4.33 -4.08
N ALA A 148 -20.76 3.03 -4.37
CA ALA A 148 -20.95 2.00 -3.35
C ALA A 148 -19.76 1.87 -2.38
N LEU A 149 -18.58 2.38 -2.76
CA LEU A 149 -17.38 2.35 -1.93
C LEU A 149 -17.42 3.49 -0.91
N PRO A 150 -17.16 3.24 0.40
CA PRO A 150 -17.08 4.27 1.42
C PRO A 150 -15.75 5.03 1.31
N LEU A 151 -15.60 5.82 0.25
CA LEU A 151 -14.42 6.64 0.01
C LEU A 151 -14.41 7.82 0.98
N ILE A 152 -13.30 7.98 1.68
CA ILE A 152 -13.16 9.09 2.63
C ILE A 152 -12.74 10.39 1.94
N ARG A 153 -13.20 11.54 2.47
CA ARG A 153 -12.61 12.86 2.23
C ARG A 153 -11.97 13.32 3.54
N PRO A 154 -10.63 13.21 3.68
CA PRO A 154 -9.97 13.43 4.97
C PRO A 154 -9.99 14.87 5.47
N TRP A 155 -9.80 15.84 4.58
CA TRP A 155 -9.64 17.25 4.96
C TRP A 155 -10.62 18.16 4.23
N PRO A 156 -11.05 19.30 4.84
CA PRO A 156 -12.05 20.18 4.26
C PRO A 156 -11.69 20.72 2.87
N GLY A 157 -10.40 20.90 2.57
CA GLY A 157 -9.93 21.36 1.28
C GLY A 157 -9.63 20.27 0.27
N ASP A 158 -9.84 19.00 0.60
CA ASP A 158 -9.63 17.88 -0.33
C ASP A 158 -10.71 17.89 -1.42
N ALA A 159 -10.32 17.54 -2.65
CA ALA A 159 -11.18 17.62 -3.82
C ALA A 159 -12.32 16.61 -3.85
N GLY A 160 -12.26 15.53 -3.02
CA GLY A 160 -13.31 14.52 -2.98
C GLY A 160 -12.88 13.20 -2.37
N GLY A 161 -13.70 12.17 -2.57
CA GLY A 161 -13.46 10.82 -2.08
C GLY A 161 -12.27 10.14 -2.76
N VAL A 162 -11.46 9.45 -1.96
CA VAL A 162 -10.21 8.84 -2.42
C VAL A 162 -10.04 7.39 -1.98
N VAL A 163 -9.37 6.61 -2.83
CA VAL A 163 -8.69 5.37 -2.45
C VAL A 163 -7.26 5.72 -2.09
N THR A 164 -6.83 5.42 -0.88
CA THR A 164 -5.51 5.81 -0.33
C THR A 164 -4.52 4.66 -0.20
N LEU A 165 -4.98 3.46 0.17
CA LEU A 165 -4.16 2.25 0.34
C LEU A 165 -4.44 1.17 -0.71
N GLY A 166 -4.83 1.59 -1.92
CA GLY A 166 -4.98 0.67 -3.05
C GLY A 166 -3.60 0.29 -3.61
N LEU A 167 -3.37 -1.01 -3.82
CA LEU A 167 -2.26 -1.47 -4.64
C LEU A 167 -2.61 -1.30 -6.10
N VAL A 168 -1.96 -0.37 -6.78
CA VAL A 168 -2.13 -0.16 -8.23
C VAL A 168 -1.14 -1.04 -8.97
N ILE A 169 -1.67 -1.95 -9.76
CA ILE A 169 -0.93 -2.97 -10.48
C ILE A 169 -1.02 -2.68 -11.96
N THR A 170 0.11 -2.61 -12.62
CA THR A 170 0.25 -2.46 -14.07
C THR A 170 1.30 -3.44 -14.58
N LYS A 171 1.37 -3.64 -15.89
CA LYS A 171 2.38 -4.49 -16.54
C LYS A 171 3.08 -3.70 -17.62
N ASP A 172 4.40 -3.82 -17.67
CA ASP A 172 5.21 -3.22 -18.75
C ASP A 172 4.74 -3.79 -20.10
N PRO A 173 4.25 -2.95 -21.03
CA PRO A 173 3.69 -3.43 -22.30
C PRO A 173 4.72 -4.04 -23.25
N GLU A 174 6.02 -3.84 -23.02
CA GLU A 174 7.11 -4.43 -23.81
C GLU A 174 7.64 -5.73 -23.20
N THR A 175 7.88 -5.74 -21.88
CA THR A 175 8.57 -6.84 -21.21
C THR A 175 7.63 -7.77 -20.47
N GLY A 176 6.38 -7.34 -20.18
CA GLY A 176 5.44 -8.08 -19.36
C GLY A 176 5.74 -8.05 -17.85
N VAL A 177 6.76 -7.32 -17.41
CA VAL A 177 7.13 -7.23 -15.99
C VAL A 177 6.08 -6.42 -15.24
N PRO A 178 5.50 -6.95 -14.15
CA PRO A 178 4.53 -6.22 -13.35
C PRO A 178 5.20 -5.10 -12.54
N ASN A 179 4.44 -4.07 -12.23
CA ASN A 179 4.76 -3.05 -11.24
C ASN A 179 3.60 -2.94 -10.26
N VAL A 180 3.91 -2.90 -9.00
CA VAL A 180 2.96 -2.75 -7.90
C VAL A 180 3.36 -1.55 -7.06
N GLY A 181 2.43 -0.64 -6.81
CA GLY A 181 2.71 0.52 -5.98
C GLY A 181 1.45 1.01 -5.27
N VAL A 182 1.66 1.72 -4.17
CA VAL A 182 0.58 2.41 -3.45
C VAL A 182 0.46 3.82 -4.02
N TYR A 183 -0.71 4.14 -4.56
CA TYR A 183 -0.98 5.45 -5.14
C TYR A 183 -2.39 5.91 -4.76
N ARG A 184 -2.56 7.22 -4.64
CA ARG A 184 -3.87 7.83 -4.45
C ARG A 184 -4.68 7.75 -5.75
N LEU A 185 -5.96 7.38 -5.64
CA LEU A 185 -6.92 7.51 -6.73
C LEU A 185 -8.08 8.38 -6.27
N GLN A 186 -8.35 9.46 -7.01
CA GLN A 186 -9.49 10.34 -6.76
C GLN A 186 -10.67 9.95 -7.63
N LYS A 187 -11.83 9.78 -7.02
CA LYS A 187 -13.06 9.50 -7.75
C LYS A 187 -13.47 10.71 -8.60
N GLN A 188 -13.75 10.46 -9.87
CA GLN A 188 -14.19 11.47 -10.84
C GLN A 188 -15.65 11.25 -11.28
N SER A 189 -16.07 9.98 -11.39
CA SER A 189 -17.44 9.62 -11.75
C SER A 189 -17.83 8.27 -11.16
N ILE A 190 -18.98 7.75 -11.56
CA ILE A 190 -19.50 6.45 -11.12
C ILE A 190 -18.55 5.28 -11.41
N ASN A 191 -17.70 5.38 -12.44
CA ASN A 191 -16.79 4.32 -12.88
C ASN A 191 -15.39 4.82 -13.27
N THR A 192 -15.02 6.06 -12.91
CA THR A 192 -13.70 6.60 -13.24
C THR A 192 -13.01 7.22 -12.04
N MET A 193 -11.69 7.05 -11.98
CA MET A 193 -10.79 7.72 -11.02
C MET A 193 -9.57 8.27 -11.74
N THR A 194 -9.02 9.38 -11.27
CA THR A 194 -7.64 9.78 -11.60
C THR A 194 -6.67 9.00 -10.73
N VAL A 195 -5.47 8.71 -11.26
CA VAL A 195 -4.39 8.10 -10.51
C VAL A 195 -3.19 9.04 -10.45
N HIS A 196 -2.79 9.40 -9.23
CA HIS A 196 -1.68 10.33 -9.01
C HIS A 196 -0.33 9.61 -9.14
N TRP A 197 0.33 9.76 -10.28
CA TRP A 197 1.65 9.19 -10.55
C TRP A 197 2.71 10.26 -10.76
N LEU A 198 3.73 10.24 -9.92
CA LEU A 198 4.97 10.97 -10.25
C LEU A 198 5.61 10.35 -11.50
N SER A 199 6.17 11.18 -12.37
CA SER A 199 6.72 10.78 -13.68
C SER A 199 7.78 9.68 -13.61
N VAL A 200 8.50 9.58 -12.49
CA VAL A 200 9.55 8.56 -12.26
C VAL A 200 9.02 7.19 -11.84
N ARG A 201 7.75 7.09 -11.45
CA ARG A 201 7.15 5.84 -10.96
C ARG A 201 6.89 4.83 -12.07
N GLY A 202 6.85 3.54 -11.69
CA GLY A 202 6.69 2.42 -12.63
C GLY A 202 5.42 2.52 -13.48
N GLY A 203 4.26 2.80 -12.87
CA GLY A 203 3.00 2.97 -13.60
C GLY A 203 3.05 4.09 -14.65
N ALA A 204 3.66 5.24 -14.32
CA ALA A 204 3.85 6.33 -15.28
C ALA A 204 4.79 5.92 -16.45
N ARG A 205 5.83 5.11 -16.18
CA ARG A 205 6.69 4.56 -17.22
C ARG A 205 5.94 3.61 -18.15
N HIS A 206 5.12 2.72 -17.57
CA HIS A 206 4.29 1.79 -18.34
C HIS A 206 3.29 2.55 -19.23
N LEU A 207 2.67 3.63 -18.71
CA LEU A 207 1.74 4.46 -19.50
C LEU A 207 2.45 5.13 -20.68
N ARG A 208 3.67 5.68 -20.49
CA ARG A 208 4.46 6.26 -21.60
C ARG A 208 4.80 5.23 -22.67
N LYS A 209 5.19 4.01 -22.27
CA LYS A 209 5.46 2.92 -23.20
C LYS A 209 4.19 2.49 -23.96
N ALA A 210 3.06 2.34 -23.25
CA ALA A 210 1.78 2.04 -23.87
C ALA A 210 1.38 3.11 -24.89
N ALA A 211 1.56 4.39 -24.56
CA ALA A 211 1.33 5.51 -25.47
C ALA A 211 2.18 5.43 -26.74
N ALA A 212 3.48 5.14 -26.60
CA ALA A 212 4.40 4.98 -27.73
C ALA A 212 4.00 3.82 -28.64
N MET A 213 3.32 2.79 -28.11
CA MET A 213 2.79 1.63 -28.84
C MET A 213 1.36 1.84 -29.36
N GLY A 214 0.73 2.99 -29.11
CA GLY A 214 -0.68 3.25 -29.46
C GLY A 214 -1.67 2.36 -28.70
N LYS A 215 -1.32 1.85 -27.52
CA LYS A 215 -2.13 0.91 -26.72
C LYS A 215 -2.69 1.58 -25.48
N LYS A 216 -3.84 1.08 -24.99
CA LYS A 216 -4.30 1.37 -23.63
C LYS A 216 -3.43 0.62 -22.60
N LEU A 217 -3.30 1.20 -21.40
CA LEU A 217 -2.66 0.53 -20.29
C LEU A 217 -3.71 -0.13 -19.39
N GLU A 218 -3.57 -1.43 -19.16
CA GLU A 218 -4.37 -2.16 -18.18
C GLU A 218 -3.95 -1.78 -16.74
N VAL A 219 -4.95 -1.58 -15.87
CA VAL A 219 -4.76 -1.21 -14.47
C VAL A 219 -5.69 -2.03 -13.59
N ALA A 220 -5.14 -2.71 -12.61
CA ALA A 220 -5.90 -3.31 -11.52
C ALA A 220 -5.58 -2.58 -10.20
N VAL A 221 -6.61 -2.34 -9.38
CA VAL A 221 -6.46 -1.74 -8.05
C VAL A 221 -6.96 -2.71 -7.00
N ALA A 222 -6.06 -3.25 -6.19
CA ALA A 222 -6.40 -4.18 -5.10
C ALA A 222 -6.50 -3.42 -3.78
N ILE A 223 -7.67 -3.45 -3.15
CA ILE A 223 -8.00 -2.74 -1.91
C ILE A 223 -8.27 -3.77 -0.80
N GLY A 224 -7.93 -3.42 0.44
CA GLY A 224 -8.12 -4.32 1.58
C GLY A 224 -7.21 -5.54 1.52
N VAL A 225 -5.99 -5.35 1.08
CA VAL A 225 -4.92 -6.37 1.10
C VAL A 225 -4.32 -6.49 2.50
N HIS A 226 -3.58 -7.56 2.74
CA HIS A 226 -2.78 -7.66 3.96
C HIS A 226 -1.79 -6.48 4.06
N PRO A 227 -1.67 -5.78 5.22
CA PRO A 227 -0.81 -4.59 5.36
C PRO A 227 0.66 -4.80 5.00
N LEU A 228 1.19 -6.01 5.15
CA LEU A 228 2.53 -6.37 4.69
C LEU A 228 2.73 -6.12 3.19
N LEU A 229 1.69 -6.33 2.36
CA LEU A 229 1.74 -6.06 0.92
C LEU A 229 1.81 -4.56 0.63
N VAL A 230 1.17 -3.74 1.47
CA VAL A 230 1.30 -2.28 1.41
C VAL A 230 2.75 -1.86 1.69
N MET A 231 3.36 -2.45 2.75
CA MET A 231 4.79 -2.23 3.06
C MET A 231 5.70 -2.60 1.89
N ALA A 232 5.50 -3.78 1.31
CA ALA A 232 6.32 -4.25 0.19
C ALA A 232 6.18 -3.33 -1.04
N ALA A 233 4.95 -2.90 -1.37
CA ALA A 233 4.69 -2.00 -2.50
C ALA A 233 5.17 -0.56 -2.27
N ALA A 234 5.31 -0.13 -1.01
CA ALA A 234 5.88 1.17 -0.65
C ALA A 234 7.41 1.16 -0.60
N THR A 235 8.03 -0.02 -0.54
CA THR A 235 9.47 -0.21 -0.42
C THR A 235 10.18 0.03 -1.76
N PRO A 236 11.20 0.90 -1.83
CA PRO A 236 12.04 1.00 -3.02
C PRO A 236 12.82 -0.31 -3.24
N ILE A 237 12.48 -1.05 -4.28
CA ILE A 237 13.17 -2.29 -4.64
C ILE A 237 13.97 -2.11 -5.94
N PRO A 238 15.06 -2.88 -6.13
CA PRO A 238 15.76 -2.91 -7.41
C PRO A 238 14.82 -3.30 -8.56
N VAL A 239 14.95 -2.64 -9.71
CA VAL A 239 14.07 -2.82 -10.89
C VAL A 239 14.02 -4.28 -11.39
N GLN A 240 15.02 -5.08 -11.05
CA GLN A 240 15.13 -6.49 -11.45
C GLN A 240 14.34 -7.44 -10.55
N LEU A 241 13.88 -6.99 -9.37
CA LEU A 241 13.08 -7.78 -8.45
C LEU A 241 11.60 -7.46 -8.64
N SER A 242 10.77 -8.50 -8.64
CA SER A 242 9.32 -8.33 -8.59
C SER A 242 8.89 -7.95 -7.17
N GLU A 243 7.97 -6.97 -7.06
CA GLU A 243 7.36 -6.59 -5.78
C GLU A 243 6.68 -7.79 -5.09
N TRP A 244 6.13 -8.73 -5.87
CA TRP A 244 5.54 -9.95 -5.33
C TRP A 244 6.56 -10.89 -4.69
N LEU A 245 7.73 -11.04 -5.31
CA LEU A 245 8.82 -11.82 -4.73
C LEU A 245 9.32 -11.16 -3.44
N PHE A 246 9.44 -9.84 -3.45
CA PHE A 246 9.88 -9.07 -2.30
C PHE A 246 8.86 -9.15 -1.14
N ALA A 247 7.56 -9.06 -1.46
CA ALA A 247 6.50 -9.28 -0.50
C ALA A 247 6.55 -10.70 0.09
N GLY A 248 6.84 -11.70 -0.74
CA GLY A 248 7.04 -13.09 -0.32
C GLY A 248 8.23 -13.25 0.63
N LEU A 249 9.33 -12.54 0.40
CA LEU A 249 10.47 -12.50 1.32
C LEU A 249 10.06 -11.91 2.69
N TYR A 250 9.30 -10.83 2.70
CA TYR A 250 8.77 -10.27 3.94
C TYR A 250 7.81 -11.22 4.64
N ALA A 251 6.95 -11.89 3.86
CA ALA A 251 5.99 -12.85 4.39
C ALA A 251 6.62 -14.16 4.86
N GLY A 252 7.80 -14.52 4.36
CA GLY A 252 8.42 -15.84 4.56
C GLY A 252 7.73 -16.98 3.81
N GLU A 253 6.81 -16.63 2.90
CA GLU A 253 6.08 -17.55 2.00
C GLU A 253 5.61 -16.77 0.76
N GLY A 254 5.37 -17.46 -0.37
CA GLY A 254 4.91 -16.85 -1.60
C GLY A 254 3.54 -16.16 -1.46
N VAL A 255 3.42 -14.99 -2.05
CA VAL A 255 2.13 -14.30 -2.13
C VAL A 255 1.17 -15.07 -3.03
N ARG A 256 -0.03 -15.37 -2.55
CA ARG A 256 -1.07 -15.99 -3.37
C ARG A 256 -1.69 -14.98 -4.30
N LEU A 257 -1.58 -15.22 -5.61
CA LEU A 257 -2.08 -14.35 -6.66
C LEU A 257 -3.24 -15.02 -7.42
N ALA A 258 -4.24 -14.21 -7.74
CA ALA A 258 -5.33 -14.56 -8.65
C ALA A 258 -5.16 -13.78 -9.97
N PRO A 259 -5.44 -14.39 -11.14
CA PRO A 259 -5.57 -13.61 -12.37
C PRO A 259 -6.78 -12.68 -12.28
N CYS A 260 -6.71 -11.49 -12.84
CA CYS A 260 -7.87 -10.60 -12.99
C CYS A 260 -9.00 -11.28 -13.80
N LYS A 261 -10.21 -10.77 -13.67
CA LYS A 261 -11.37 -11.32 -14.39
C LYS A 261 -11.33 -10.95 -15.88
N THR A 262 -10.94 -9.71 -16.18
CA THR A 262 -11.02 -9.10 -17.51
C THR A 262 -9.67 -8.65 -18.08
N LEU A 263 -8.62 -8.60 -17.25
CA LEU A 263 -7.29 -8.09 -17.61
C LEU A 263 -6.23 -9.18 -17.56
N ASP A 264 -5.16 -9.02 -18.34
CA ASP A 264 -3.97 -9.88 -18.23
C ASP A 264 -3.03 -9.41 -17.10
N LEU A 265 -3.60 -9.26 -15.91
CA LEU A 265 -2.91 -8.89 -14.68
C LEU A 265 -3.20 -9.91 -13.57
N LYS A 266 -2.35 -9.89 -12.54
CA LYS A 266 -2.54 -10.71 -11.34
C LYS A 266 -2.63 -9.80 -10.11
N VAL A 267 -3.53 -10.13 -9.19
CA VAL A 267 -3.79 -9.40 -7.94
C VAL A 267 -3.65 -10.34 -6.73
N PRO A 268 -3.42 -9.83 -5.52
CA PRO A 268 -3.46 -10.67 -4.32
C PRO A 268 -4.84 -11.32 -4.18
N SER A 269 -4.87 -12.64 -4.06
CA SER A 269 -6.11 -13.44 -4.05
C SER A 269 -7.04 -13.12 -2.87
N HIS A 270 -6.47 -12.64 -1.77
CA HIS A 270 -7.18 -12.29 -0.54
C HIS A 270 -7.53 -10.79 -0.42
N SER A 271 -7.44 -10.02 -1.52
CA SER A 271 -7.95 -8.64 -1.54
C SER A 271 -9.43 -8.61 -1.18
N GLU A 272 -9.88 -7.59 -0.48
CA GLU A 272 -11.31 -7.40 -0.20
C GLU A 272 -12.06 -6.96 -1.45
N ILE A 273 -11.46 -6.02 -2.22
CA ILE A 273 -12.02 -5.45 -3.44
C ILE A 273 -10.91 -5.35 -4.50
N VAL A 274 -11.25 -5.62 -5.74
CA VAL A 274 -10.38 -5.40 -6.91
C VAL A 274 -11.15 -4.62 -7.95
N LEU A 275 -10.60 -3.48 -8.38
CA LEU A 275 -11.13 -2.69 -9.49
C LEU A 275 -10.28 -2.98 -10.72
N GLU A 276 -10.90 -3.32 -11.84
CA GLU A 276 -10.23 -3.62 -13.11
C GLU A 276 -10.62 -2.59 -14.17
N GLY A 277 -9.64 -1.94 -14.78
CA GLY A 277 -9.88 -0.86 -15.72
C GLY A 277 -8.72 -0.62 -16.68
N THR A 278 -8.86 0.41 -17.49
CA THR A 278 -7.84 0.83 -18.45
C THR A 278 -7.63 2.33 -18.45
N ILE A 279 -6.42 2.75 -18.81
CA ILE A 279 -6.08 4.14 -19.10
C ILE A 279 -5.87 4.27 -20.61
N THR A 280 -6.58 5.22 -21.22
CA THR A 280 -6.30 5.66 -22.60
C THR A 280 -5.21 6.74 -22.50
N PRO A 281 -4.04 6.57 -23.15
CA PRO A 281 -3.01 7.61 -23.16
C PRO A 281 -3.55 8.96 -23.64
N GLY A 282 -3.23 10.02 -22.89
CA GLY A 282 -3.69 11.37 -23.16
C GLY A 282 -5.03 11.75 -22.50
N GLU A 283 -5.81 10.78 -22.01
CA GLU A 283 -6.98 11.10 -21.17
C GLU A 283 -6.52 11.49 -19.76
N VAL A 284 -6.70 12.74 -19.40
CA VAL A 284 -6.37 13.29 -18.07
C VAL A 284 -7.52 14.11 -17.52
N LEU A 285 -7.62 14.17 -16.20
CA LEU A 285 -8.54 15.08 -15.48
C LEU A 285 -7.81 15.69 -14.28
N PRO A 286 -8.29 16.85 -13.78
CA PRO A 286 -7.76 17.46 -12.57
C PRO A 286 -7.80 16.50 -11.37
N ASP A 287 -6.65 16.36 -10.68
CA ASP A 287 -6.47 15.60 -9.44
C ASP A 287 -6.06 16.55 -8.31
N GLY A 288 -6.75 16.51 -7.20
CA GLY A 288 -6.52 17.38 -6.06
C GLY A 288 -7.40 18.66 -6.06
N PRO A 289 -7.14 19.58 -5.10
CA PRO A 289 -6.07 19.51 -4.11
C PRO A 289 -6.30 18.41 -3.05
N PHE A 290 -5.19 17.96 -2.42
CA PHE A 290 -5.23 17.04 -1.28
C PHE A 290 -4.23 17.47 -0.22
N GLY A 291 -4.58 17.23 1.05
CA GLY A 291 -3.68 17.42 2.17
C GLY A 291 -2.51 16.46 2.12
N ASP A 292 -1.29 16.95 2.38
CA ASP A 292 -0.06 16.20 2.39
C ASP A 292 0.52 15.99 3.81
N HIS A 293 1.60 15.22 3.90
CA HIS A 293 2.30 14.92 5.14
C HIS A 293 3.02 16.14 5.77
N MET A 294 3.15 17.25 5.04
CA MET A 294 3.71 18.52 5.55
C MET A 294 2.64 19.39 6.21
N GLY A 295 1.36 19.05 6.04
CA GLY A 295 0.23 19.82 6.53
C GLY A 295 -0.19 20.96 5.60
N PHE A 296 0.05 20.83 4.31
CA PHE A 296 -0.37 21.75 3.27
C PHE A 296 -1.19 21.03 2.22
N TYR A 297 -2.01 21.79 1.48
CA TYR A 297 -2.68 21.26 0.30
C TYR A 297 -1.75 21.33 -0.91
N GLY A 298 -1.65 20.21 -1.62
CA GLY A 298 -0.95 20.15 -2.90
C GLY A 298 -1.65 20.95 -3.99
N ASN A 299 -0.95 21.17 -5.09
CA ASN A 299 -1.56 21.79 -6.27
C ASN A 299 -2.51 20.82 -6.96
N VAL A 300 -3.46 21.37 -7.71
CA VAL A 300 -4.25 20.60 -8.67
C VAL A 300 -3.37 20.30 -9.88
N GLU A 301 -3.27 19.03 -10.26
CA GLU A 301 -2.48 18.60 -11.41
C GLU A 301 -3.31 17.66 -12.29
N ASP A 302 -3.11 17.73 -13.61
CA ASP A 302 -3.74 16.79 -14.52
C ASP A 302 -3.14 15.40 -14.33
N SER A 303 -4.00 14.43 -14.01
CA SER A 303 -3.61 13.05 -13.76
C SER A 303 -4.33 12.09 -14.71
N PRO A 304 -3.69 10.95 -15.08
CA PRO A 304 -4.29 9.95 -15.96
C PRO A 304 -5.61 9.43 -15.43
N LEU A 305 -6.60 9.25 -16.33
CA LEU A 305 -7.93 8.76 -16.01
C LEU A 305 -8.02 7.25 -16.21
N VAL A 306 -8.35 6.52 -15.14
CA VAL A 306 -8.66 5.09 -15.19
C VAL A 306 -10.18 4.93 -15.36
N ARG A 307 -10.61 4.15 -16.36
CA ARG A 307 -12.01 3.73 -16.54
C ARG A 307 -12.15 2.29 -16.08
N PHE A 308 -12.92 2.07 -15.03
CA PHE A 308 -13.19 0.75 -14.49
C PHE A 308 -14.41 0.15 -15.19
N HIS A 309 -14.31 -1.14 -15.53
CA HIS A 309 -15.34 -1.91 -16.21
C HIS A 309 -15.65 -3.23 -15.52
N CYS A 310 -14.91 -3.56 -14.46
CA CYS A 310 -15.17 -4.71 -13.61
C CYS A 310 -14.75 -4.41 -12.17
N ILE A 311 -15.59 -4.82 -11.22
CA ILE A 311 -15.26 -4.89 -9.78
C ILE A 311 -15.42 -6.34 -9.38
N THR A 312 -14.37 -6.92 -8.77
CA THR A 312 -14.49 -8.20 -8.08
C THR A 312 -14.25 -7.98 -6.59
N GLN A 313 -14.99 -8.68 -5.75
CA GLN A 313 -14.88 -8.49 -4.31
C GLN A 313 -15.23 -9.73 -3.51
N ARG A 314 -14.82 -9.74 -2.25
CA ARG A 314 -15.29 -10.73 -1.27
C ARG A 314 -16.78 -10.49 -0.97
N ARG A 315 -17.47 -11.51 -0.44
CA ARG A 315 -18.75 -11.32 0.20
C ARG A 315 -18.52 -10.48 1.47
N ASP A 316 -19.26 -9.45 1.72
CA ASP A 316 -19.07 -8.53 2.86
C ASP A 316 -17.66 -7.92 2.95
N PRO A 317 -17.23 -7.16 1.91
CA PRO A 317 -15.87 -6.62 1.84
C PRO A 317 -15.63 -5.53 2.89
N VAL A 318 -14.37 -5.41 3.32
CA VAL A 318 -13.89 -4.36 4.23
C VAL A 318 -13.04 -3.36 3.44
N MET A 319 -13.41 -2.09 3.48
CA MET A 319 -12.59 -1.02 2.91
C MET A 319 -11.41 -0.73 3.83
N LEU A 320 -10.20 -0.77 3.29
CA LEU A 320 -9.00 -0.32 3.99
C LEU A 320 -8.62 1.07 3.50
N THR A 321 -8.43 2.01 4.42
CA THR A 321 -8.09 3.39 4.11
C THR A 321 -7.04 3.94 5.07
N THR A 322 -6.40 5.03 4.67
CA THR A 322 -5.54 5.89 5.48
C THR A 322 -5.70 7.34 5.03
N PHE A 323 -5.04 8.26 5.70
CA PHE A 323 -5.02 9.67 5.30
C PHE A 323 -3.64 10.28 5.63
N SER A 324 -3.20 11.20 4.78
CA SER A 324 -1.97 11.97 4.99
C SER A 324 -2.22 13.19 5.88
N GLY A 325 -1.17 13.64 6.54
CA GLY A 325 -1.18 14.82 7.38
C GLY A 325 0.10 14.91 8.21
N ARG A 326 0.20 15.94 9.05
CA ARG A 326 1.36 16.08 9.94
C ARG A 326 1.49 14.87 10.86
N PRO A 327 2.71 14.38 11.10
CA PRO A 327 2.95 13.29 12.05
C PRO A 327 2.34 13.58 13.44
N PRO A 328 1.87 12.53 14.15
CA PRO A 328 1.98 11.11 13.79
C PRO A 328 0.87 10.70 12.80
N LYS A 329 1.27 10.00 11.72
CA LYS A 329 0.37 9.35 10.75
C LYS A 329 0.95 7.98 10.40
N GLU A 330 0.16 7.12 9.77
CA GLU A 330 0.61 5.77 9.40
C GLU A 330 1.86 5.81 8.51
N GLU A 331 1.93 6.76 7.58
CA GLU A 331 3.10 6.96 6.71
C GLU A 331 4.39 7.26 7.49
N ALA A 332 4.31 7.98 8.61
CA ALA A 332 5.45 8.23 9.46
C ALA A 332 5.92 6.95 10.17
N MET A 333 5.00 6.10 10.62
CA MET A 333 5.31 4.82 11.25
C MET A 333 5.92 3.84 10.24
N LEU A 334 5.40 3.83 9.02
CA LEU A 334 5.98 3.08 7.89
C LEU A 334 7.40 3.55 7.58
N ALA A 335 7.64 4.86 7.53
CA ALA A 335 8.96 5.43 7.28
C ALA A 335 9.97 5.03 8.36
N ILE A 336 9.58 5.05 9.64
CA ILE A 336 10.43 4.59 10.76
C ILE A 336 10.82 3.11 10.59
N ALA A 337 9.85 2.26 10.25
CA ALA A 337 10.11 0.84 10.04
C ALA A 337 11.03 0.60 8.82
N LEU A 338 10.80 1.30 7.72
CA LEU A 338 11.64 1.22 6.53
C LEU A 338 13.06 1.71 6.80
N ASN A 339 13.24 2.80 7.53
CA ASN A 339 14.57 3.29 7.91
C ASN A 339 15.37 2.20 8.67
N ARG A 340 14.75 1.49 9.61
CA ARG A 340 15.40 0.37 10.32
C ARG A 340 15.78 -0.78 9.39
N ILE A 341 14.93 -1.12 8.43
CA ILE A 341 15.23 -2.16 7.43
C ILE A 341 16.37 -1.72 6.50
N TYR A 342 16.40 -0.45 6.10
CA TYR A 342 17.39 0.05 5.13
C TYR A 342 18.74 0.37 5.76
N THR A 343 18.83 0.68 7.04
CA THR A 343 20.10 1.01 7.71
C THR A 343 21.18 -0.08 7.52
N PRO A 344 20.93 -1.38 7.71
CA PRO A 344 21.93 -2.42 7.43
C PRO A 344 22.35 -2.51 5.96
N ILE A 345 21.40 -2.27 5.04
CA ILE A 345 21.65 -2.28 3.59
C ILE A 345 22.60 -1.14 3.21
N LEU A 346 22.37 0.05 3.75
CA LEU A 346 23.23 1.22 3.52
C LEU A 346 24.61 1.04 4.16
N ARG A 347 24.70 0.47 5.36
CA ARG A 347 25.98 0.15 6.02
C ARG A 347 26.84 -0.82 5.20
N GLN A 348 26.23 -1.72 4.44
CA GLN A 348 26.99 -2.61 3.56
C GLN A 348 27.66 -1.86 2.40
N GLN A 349 27.04 -0.80 1.91
CA GLN A 349 27.56 0.03 0.82
C GLN A 349 28.51 1.12 1.34
N ILE A 350 28.20 1.70 2.51
CA ILE A 350 28.91 2.80 3.14
C ILE A 350 29.11 2.44 4.62
N PRO A 351 30.23 1.75 4.97
CA PRO A 351 30.47 1.22 6.32
C PRO A 351 30.52 2.28 7.44
N GLU A 352 30.78 3.55 7.08
CA GLU A 352 30.86 4.67 8.00
C GLU A 352 29.48 5.09 8.54
N ILE A 353 28.39 4.70 7.88
CA ILE A 353 27.03 4.99 8.35
C ILE A 353 26.76 4.17 9.61
N LYS A 354 26.57 4.87 10.74
CA LYS A 354 26.17 4.24 12.01
C LYS A 354 24.65 4.09 12.12
N ASP A 355 23.92 5.08 11.66
CA ASP A 355 22.47 5.09 11.66
C ASP A 355 21.95 5.94 10.50
N PHE A 356 20.71 5.68 10.08
CA PHE A 356 20.04 6.38 9.00
C PHE A 356 18.60 6.67 9.42
N PHE A 357 18.25 7.93 9.40
CA PHE A 357 16.89 8.36 9.66
C PHE A 357 16.47 9.40 8.62
N LEU A 358 15.41 9.09 7.90
CA LEU A 358 14.79 10.01 6.96
C LEU A 358 13.42 10.40 7.53
N PRO A 359 13.31 11.55 8.19
CA PRO A 359 12.02 11.98 8.73
C PRO A 359 11.06 12.30 7.59
N CYS A 360 9.80 11.95 7.77
CA CYS A 360 8.74 12.15 6.78
C CYS A 360 8.70 13.60 6.27
N LEU A 361 9.00 14.57 7.15
CA LEU A 361 9.03 15.99 6.85
C LEU A 361 10.19 16.46 5.95
N LEU A 362 11.21 15.64 5.70
CA LEU A 362 12.36 16.00 4.86
C LEU A 362 12.26 15.49 3.42
N TYR A 363 11.29 14.65 3.10
CA TYR A 363 11.08 14.18 1.72
C TYR A 363 10.65 15.31 0.77
N THR A 364 10.08 16.36 1.33
CA THR A 364 9.71 17.58 0.61
C THR A 364 10.03 18.77 1.51
N SER A 365 11.30 19.20 1.52
CA SER A 365 11.63 20.51 2.06
C SER A 365 10.84 21.54 1.26
N PRO A 366 10.01 22.40 1.89
CA PRO A 366 9.28 23.42 1.15
C PRO A 366 10.30 24.30 0.42
N SER A 367 10.25 24.25 -0.91
CA SER A 367 11.04 25.14 -1.73
C SER A 367 10.49 26.55 -1.57
N PRO A 368 11.31 27.59 -1.59
CA PRO A 368 10.81 28.99 -1.70
C PRO A 368 9.90 29.20 -2.90
N ARG A 369 9.82 28.23 -3.83
CA ARG A 369 8.90 28.22 -4.97
C ARG A 369 7.51 27.70 -4.62
N ASP A 370 7.33 27.02 -3.47
CA ASP A 370 6.04 26.43 -3.03
C ASP A 370 5.09 27.46 -2.38
N LYS A 371 5.24 28.74 -2.70
CA LYS A 371 4.46 29.87 -2.15
C LYS A 371 2.94 29.84 -2.42
N ARG A 372 2.41 28.78 -3.07
CA ARG A 372 1.00 28.65 -3.46
C ARG A 372 0.22 27.59 -2.70
N GLN A 373 0.79 26.94 -1.70
CA GLN A 373 0.10 25.90 -0.93
C GLN A 373 -0.70 26.52 0.23
N SER A 374 -1.97 26.19 0.34
CA SER A 374 -2.79 26.55 1.49
C SER A 374 -2.59 25.57 2.63
N ARG A 375 -2.53 26.07 3.87
CA ARG A 375 -2.32 25.25 5.06
C ARG A 375 -3.58 24.46 5.40
N MET A 376 -3.41 23.15 5.72
CA MET A 376 -4.47 22.33 6.28
C MET A 376 -4.84 22.81 7.70
N PRO A 377 -6.12 22.63 8.14
CA PRO A 377 -6.48 22.91 9.51
C PRO A 377 -5.62 22.07 10.47
N SER A 378 -5.16 22.69 11.56
CA SER A 378 -4.59 21.91 12.65
C SER A 378 -5.73 21.14 13.31
N SER A 379 -5.57 19.83 13.51
CA SER A 379 -6.44 19.10 14.42
C SER A 379 -6.35 19.77 15.80
N ALA A 380 -7.41 20.46 16.18
CA ALA A 380 -7.54 21.05 17.51
C ALA A 380 -7.84 19.98 18.57
#